data_8a8ae29a0e8ebb4b3d01b5b3f27c146c
#
_entry.id   8a8ae29a0e8ebb4b3d01b5b3f27c146c
#
_cell.length_a   1.000
_cell.length_b   1.000
_cell.length_c   1.000
_cell.angle_alpha   90.00
_cell.angle_beta   90.00
_cell.angle_gamma   90.00
#
_symmetry.space_group_name_H-M   'P 1'
#
loop_
_entity.id
_entity.type
_entity.pdbx_description
1 polymer ?
#
loop_
_entity_poly.entity_id
_entity_poly.type
_entity_poly.pdbx_seq_one_letter_code
_entity_poly.pdbx_strand_id
1 'polypeptide(L)'
;SPASAEMSVDKMRSMGVYQYCQYLKDAPGHNPVLNIFLCAGLIFSIVMSFVRPMPFVGLLLCFVAVNMIVYFTYKNRSYFDNFSYVSGITYCAQSIVRQDIPVMKEEMAKIRKMLVPFKRMSRYGWLFQSGSKVGGTLLDLLMDYIKMLFHIDLILFDFVLGSVHRNEAALTEIMDFIGEIDLSIAIASYRRLMAQGWCRPRLEQENGGRRTLVYEAKAIYHPLIIEPVKND
;
A
#
# COMPACT_ATOMS: atom_id res chain seq x y z
N SER A 1 -16.45 -18.05 0.28
CA SER A 1 -17.76 -17.44 0.01
C SER A 1 -17.66 -16.55 -1.23
N PRO A 2 -18.50 -16.70 -2.26
CA PRO A 2 -18.39 -15.93 -3.51
C PRO A 2 -18.77 -14.45 -3.40
N ALA A 3 -19.11 -13.96 -2.24
CA ALA A 3 -19.54 -12.58 -2.00
C ALA A 3 -18.39 -11.55 -1.96
N SER A 4 -17.13 -11.97 -2.00
CA SER A 4 -15.97 -11.05 -2.00
C SER A 4 -15.46 -10.69 -3.41
N ALA A 5 -16.06 -11.23 -4.46
CA ALA A 5 -15.49 -11.16 -5.81
C ALA A 5 -15.92 -9.94 -6.64
N GLU A 6 -16.90 -9.16 -6.19
CA GLU A 6 -17.43 -8.01 -6.95
C GLU A 6 -17.49 -6.72 -6.13
N MET A 7 -16.39 -6.34 -5.52
CA MET A 7 -16.27 -4.95 -5.11
C MET A 7 -15.94 -4.15 -6.37
N SER A 8 -16.86 -3.27 -6.79
CA SER A 8 -16.68 -2.48 -8.02
C SER A 8 -15.37 -1.68 -7.96
N VAL A 9 -14.72 -1.51 -9.10
CA VAL A 9 -13.48 -0.74 -9.27
C VAL A 9 -13.58 0.66 -8.63
N ASP A 10 -14.74 1.29 -8.70
CA ASP A 10 -15.01 2.59 -8.07
C ASP A 10 -14.95 2.55 -6.54
N LYS A 11 -15.40 1.47 -5.91
CA LYS A 11 -15.34 1.31 -4.47
C LYS A 11 -13.91 1.10 -3.97
N MET A 12 -13.05 0.47 -4.78
CA MET A 12 -11.62 0.31 -4.46
C MET A 12 -10.83 1.60 -4.61
N ARG A 13 -11.16 2.47 -5.57
CA ARG A 13 -10.52 3.79 -5.70
C ARG A 13 -10.79 4.71 -4.52
N SER A 14 -11.93 4.52 -3.83
CA SER A 14 -12.29 5.26 -2.62
C SER A 14 -11.84 4.59 -1.31
N MET A 15 -11.23 3.41 -1.40
CA MET A 15 -10.80 2.65 -0.23
C MET A 15 -9.61 3.32 0.46
N GLY A 16 -9.71 3.52 1.76
CA GLY A 16 -8.59 4.00 2.57
C GLY A 16 -7.44 2.99 2.59
N VAL A 17 -6.23 3.52 2.80
CA VAL A 17 -4.98 2.72 2.81
C VAL A 17 -5.05 1.54 3.78
N TYR A 18 -5.62 1.75 4.97
CA TYR A 18 -5.79 0.71 5.98
C TYR A 18 -6.72 -0.42 5.51
N GLN A 19 -7.86 -0.06 4.91
CA GLN A 19 -8.81 -1.03 4.37
C GLN A 19 -8.20 -1.84 3.22
N TYR A 20 -7.38 -1.19 2.38
CA TYR A 20 -6.67 -1.88 1.31
C TYR A 20 -5.65 -2.88 1.84
N CYS A 21 -4.90 -2.54 2.89
CA CYS A 21 -3.97 -3.48 3.53
C CYS A 21 -4.70 -4.68 4.15
N GLN A 22 -5.87 -4.47 4.77
CA GLN A 22 -6.73 -5.57 5.22
C GLN A 22 -7.22 -6.44 4.06
N TYR A 23 -7.65 -5.82 2.97
CA TYR A 23 -8.10 -6.54 1.78
C TYR A 23 -6.99 -7.39 1.14
N LEU A 24 -5.75 -6.91 1.15
CA LEU A 24 -4.60 -7.68 0.68
C LEU A 24 -4.33 -8.95 1.51
N LYS A 25 -4.73 -8.99 2.78
CA LYS A 25 -4.58 -10.19 3.62
C LYS A 25 -5.39 -11.36 3.10
N ASP A 26 -6.58 -11.08 2.57
CA ASP A 26 -7.51 -12.09 2.05
C ASP A 26 -7.32 -12.33 0.54
N ALA A 27 -6.40 -11.60 -0.10
CA ALA A 27 -6.17 -11.72 -1.54
C ALA A 27 -5.54 -13.09 -1.89
N PRO A 28 -6.13 -13.84 -2.81
CA PRO A 28 -5.55 -15.09 -3.27
C PRO A 28 -4.28 -14.80 -4.08
N GLY A 29 -3.18 -15.45 -3.72
CA GLY A 29 -1.94 -15.43 -4.52
C GLY A 29 -2.18 -16.07 -5.89
N HIS A 30 -1.44 -15.60 -6.88
CA HIS A 30 -1.39 -16.24 -8.19
C HIS A 30 -0.52 -17.51 -8.13
N ASN A 31 -0.62 -18.34 -9.14
CA ASN A 31 0.27 -19.48 -9.26
C ASN A 31 1.61 -19.05 -9.90
N PRO A 32 2.68 -18.82 -9.11
CA PRO A 32 3.95 -18.31 -9.65
C PRO A 32 4.60 -19.30 -10.62
N VAL A 33 4.33 -20.59 -10.45
CA VAL A 33 4.86 -21.64 -11.33
C VAL A 33 4.30 -21.51 -12.74
N LEU A 34 3.00 -21.21 -12.88
CA LEU A 34 2.39 -20.98 -14.18
C LEU A 34 3.02 -19.78 -14.89
N ASN A 35 3.19 -18.67 -14.19
CA ASN A 35 3.79 -17.46 -14.76
C ASN A 35 5.24 -17.70 -15.20
N ILE A 36 6.03 -18.41 -14.40
CA ILE A 36 7.42 -18.75 -14.76
C ILE A 36 7.45 -19.67 -15.98
N PHE A 37 6.57 -20.68 -16.04
CA PHE A 37 6.48 -21.59 -17.17
C PHE A 37 6.11 -20.87 -18.48
N LEU A 38 5.13 -19.97 -18.44
CA LEU A 38 4.71 -19.18 -19.59
C LEU A 38 5.81 -18.23 -20.07
N CYS A 39 6.53 -17.58 -19.16
CA CYS A 39 7.68 -16.74 -19.52
C CYS A 39 8.82 -17.55 -20.11
N ALA A 40 9.15 -18.70 -19.52
CA ALA A 40 10.20 -19.59 -20.05
C ALA A 40 9.83 -20.13 -21.44
N GLY A 41 8.57 -20.54 -21.66
CA GLY A 41 8.07 -20.97 -22.94
C GLY A 41 8.12 -19.88 -24.02
N LEU A 42 7.81 -18.65 -23.66
CA LEU A 42 7.91 -17.50 -24.54
C LEU A 42 9.38 -17.26 -24.96
N ILE A 43 10.30 -17.22 -23.99
CA ILE A 43 11.73 -17.04 -24.26
C ILE A 43 12.26 -18.17 -25.14
N PHE A 44 11.92 -19.42 -24.83
CA PHE A 44 12.29 -20.58 -25.64
C PHE A 44 11.80 -20.45 -27.07
N SER A 45 10.53 -20.06 -27.27
CA SER A 45 9.95 -19.88 -28.60
C SER A 45 10.64 -18.78 -29.40
N ILE A 46 11.01 -17.67 -28.74
CA ILE A 46 11.77 -16.58 -29.37
C ILE A 46 13.12 -17.09 -29.86
N VAL A 47 13.89 -17.75 -28.99
CA VAL A 47 15.25 -18.26 -29.34
C VAL A 47 15.18 -19.28 -30.48
N MET A 48 14.22 -20.21 -30.39
CA MET A 48 14.09 -21.26 -31.44
C MET A 48 13.56 -20.72 -32.77
N SER A 49 12.81 -19.61 -32.79
CA SER A 49 12.40 -18.94 -34.02
C SER A 49 13.58 -18.39 -34.82
N PHE A 50 14.67 -18.03 -34.18
CA PHE A 50 15.92 -17.64 -34.88
C PHE A 50 16.67 -18.84 -35.46
N VAL A 51 16.54 -20.03 -34.87
CA VAL A 51 17.25 -21.24 -35.31
C VAL A 51 16.48 -21.98 -36.42
N ARG A 52 15.16 -22.11 -36.27
CA ARG A 52 14.25 -22.77 -37.19
C ARG A 52 12.89 -22.05 -37.26
N PRO A 53 12.74 -21.06 -38.16
CA PRO A 53 11.58 -20.17 -38.13
C PRO A 53 10.24 -20.89 -38.33
N MET A 54 10.15 -21.84 -39.28
CA MET A 54 8.83 -22.37 -39.71
C MET A 54 7.98 -22.99 -38.58
N PRO A 55 8.41 -23.99 -37.75
CA PRO A 55 7.54 -24.53 -36.73
C PRO A 55 7.43 -23.61 -35.48
N PHE A 56 8.46 -22.81 -35.18
CA PHE A 56 8.54 -22.08 -33.94
C PHE A 56 7.87 -20.70 -33.96
N VAL A 57 7.65 -20.09 -35.12
CA VAL A 57 6.85 -18.87 -35.27
C VAL A 57 5.40 -19.12 -34.86
N GLY A 58 4.81 -20.26 -35.26
CA GLY A 58 3.48 -20.64 -34.82
C GLY A 58 3.39 -20.85 -33.30
N LEU A 59 4.41 -21.50 -32.72
CA LEU A 59 4.52 -21.69 -31.27
C LEU A 59 4.68 -20.35 -30.52
N LEU A 60 5.47 -19.44 -31.07
CA LEU A 60 5.65 -18.10 -30.53
C LEU A 60 4.33 -17.33 -30.48
N LEU A 61 3.58 -17.31 -31.58
CA LEU A 61 2.26 -16.67 -31.63
C LEU A 61 1.29 -17.27 -30.60
N CYS A 62 1.32 -18.61 -30.46
CA CYS A 62 0.51 -19.30 -29.45
C CYS A 62 0.88 -18.84 -28.01
N PHE A 63 2.18 -18.81 -27.66
CA PHE A 63 2.62 -18.32 -26.36
C PHE A 63 2.28 -16.84 -26.13
N VAL A 64 2.43 -15.98 -27.13
CA VAL A 64 2.01 -14.57 -27.05
C VAL A 64 0.52 -14.47 -26.75
N ALA A 65 -0.33 -15.20 -27.47
CA ALA A 65 -1.78 -15.17 -27.26
C ALA A 65 -2.15 -15.68 -25.84
N VAL A 66 -1.58 -16.81 -25.40
CA VAL A 66 -1.82 -17.37 -24.07
C VAL A 66 -1.37 -16.42 -22.97
N ASN A 67 -0.17 -15.83 -23.09
CA ASN A 67 0.32 -14.84 -22.13
C ASN A 67 -0.62 -13.62 -22.05
N MET A 68 -1.09 -13.11 -23.19
CA MET A 68 -2.07 -12.01 -23.19
C MET A 68 -3.38 -12.39 -22.48
N ILE A 69 -3.94 -13.54 -22.78
CA ILE A 69 -5.19 -14.00 -22.15
C ILE A 69 -5.01 -14.12 -20.63
N VAL A 70 -3.93 -14.78 -20.20
CA VAL A 70 -3.62 -14.95 -18.78
C VAL A 70 -3.44 -13.59 -18.10
N TYR A 71 -2.66 -12.68 -18.69
CA TYR A 71 -2.42 -11.35 -18.15
C TYR A 71 -3.73 -10.57 -17.96
N PHE A 72 -4.59 -10.49 -18.99
CA PHE A 72 -5.86 -9.79 -18.91
C PHE A 72 -6.82 -10.43 -17.91
N THR A 73 -6.86 -11.75 -17.82
CA THR A 73 -7.70 -12.46 -16.84
C THR A 73 -7.31 -12.11 -15.41
N TYR A 74 -6.01 -11.99 -15.13
CA TYR A 74 -5.52 -11.64 -13.80
C TYR A 74 -5.57 -10.14 -13.52
N LYS A 75 -5.24 -9.30 -14.49
CA LYS A 75 -5.27 -7.84 -14.34
C LYS A 75 -6.68 -7.29 -14.10
N ASN A 76 -7.70 -7.93 -14.64
CA ASN A 76 -9.10 -7.56 -14.43
C ASN A 76 -9.58 -7.81 -12.99
N ARG A 77 -8.77 -8.47 -12.16
CA ARG A 77 -9.00 -8.58 -10.72
C ARG A 77 -8.39 -7.35 -10.06
N SER A 78 -9.23 -6.49 -9.55
CA SER A 78 -8.99 -5.13 -9.01
C SER A 78 -7.90 -4.94 -7.93
N TYR A 79 -7.02 -5.93 -7.73
CA TYR A 79 -5.97 -5.88 -6.69
C TYR A 79 -4.79 -4.99 -7.06
N PHE A 80 -4.61 -4.70 -8.36
CA PHE A 80 -3.41 -4.01 -8.87
C PHE A 80 -3.44 -2.50 -8.72
N ASP A 81 -4.63 -1.88 -8.77
CA ASP A 81 -4.75 -0.42 -8.89
C ASP A 81 -4.23 0.34 -7.66
N ASN A 82 -4.28 -0.28 -6.48
CA ASN A 82 -3.89 0.36 -5.23
C ASN A 82 -2.58 -0.18 -4.62
N PHE A 83 -1.85 -1.01 -5.38
CA PHE A 83 -0.60 -1.59 -4.94
C PHE A 83 0.47 -0.55 -4.56
N SER A 84 0.44 0.61 -5.20
CA SER A 84 1.29 1.75 -4.88
C SER A 84 1.16 2.21 -3.41
N TYR A 85 0.04 1.93 -2.74
CA TYR A 85 -0.17 2.31 -1.33
C TYR A 85 0.81 1.61 -0.40
N VAL A 86 1.02 0.30 -0.56
CA VAL A 86 1.95 -0.46 0.31
C VAL A 86 3.39 0.02 0.12
N SER A 87 3.78 0.29 -1.13
CA SER A 87 5.11 0.87 -1.41
C SER A 87 5.22 2.29 -0.87
N GLY A 88 4.16 3.09 -0.95
CA GLY A 88 4.08 4.45 -0.41
C GLY A 88 4.23 4.48 1.11
N ILE A 89 3.52 3.61 1.83
CA ILE A 89 3.61 3.48 3.29
C ILE A 89 5.05 3.14 3.72
N THR A 90 5.63 2.11 3.10
CA THR A 90 6.99 1.68 3.44
C THR A 90 8.03 2.72 3.09
N TYR A 91 7.86 3.47 2.00
CA TYR A 91 8.71 4.60 1.64
C TYR A 91 8.58 5.77 2.62
N CYS A 92 7.35 6.12 3.01
CA CYS A 92 7.08 7.15 4.02
C CYS A 92 7.76 6.81 5.35
N ALA A 93 7.55 5.60 5.86
CA ALA A 93 8.19 5.13 7.09
C ALA A 93 9.73 5.16 6.98
N GLN A 94 10.30 4.73 5.85
CA GLN A 94 11.75 4.81 5.63
C GLN A 94 12.26 6.26 5.65
N SER A 95 11.50 7.19 5.10
CA SER A 95 11.86 8.61 5.08
C SER A 95 11.84 9.22 6.47
N ILE A 96 10.84 8.87 7.28
CA ILE A 96 10.74 9.31 8.68
C ILE A 96 11.90 8.74 9.50
N VAL A 97 12.17 7.44 9.40
CA VAL A 97 13.22 6.76 10.18
C VAL A 97 14.64 7.21 9.80
N ARG A 98 14.82 7.86 8.64
CA ARG A 98 16.10 8.49 8.25
C ARG A 98 16.36 9.81 8.96
N GLN A 99 15.32 10.45 9.47
CA GLN A 99 15.47 11.67 10.25
C GLN A 99 15.95 11.31 11.66
N ASP A 100 16.87 12.07 12.23
CA ASP A 100 17.34 11.85 13.59
C ASP A 100 16.45 12.67 14.55
N ILE A 101 15.36 12.05 15.02
CA ILE A 101 14.45 12.65 15.98
C ILE A 101 14.79 12.10 17.38
N PRO A 102 15.46 12.88 18.26
CA PRO A 102 15.98 12.34 19.52
C PRO A 102 14.92 11.76 20.44
N VAL A 103 13.69 12.30 20.41
CA VAL A 103 12.57 11.89 21.27
C VAL A 103 12.02 10.51 20.91
N MET A 104 12.21 10.05 19.65
CA MET A 104 11.62 8.83 19.10
C MET A 104 12.67 7.77 18.71
N LYS A 105 13.88 7.84 19.29
CA LYS A 105 14.99 6.95 18.87
C LYS A 105 14.68 5.47 19.03
N GLU A 106 14.02 5.08 20.11
CA GLU A 106 13.68 3.68 20.37
C GLU A 106 12.62 3.16 19.41
N GLU A 107 11.54 3.92 19.22
CA GLU A 107 10.47 3.56 18.27
C GLU A 107 11.02 3.50 16.85
N MET A 108 11.82 4.47 16.44
CA MET A 108 12.44 4.49 15.11
C MET A 108 13.39 3.31 14.91
N ALA A 109 14.12 2.87 15.94
CA ALA A 109 14.95 1.67 15.88
C ALA A 109 14.12 0.39 15.71
N LYS A 110 12.97 0.31 16.38
CA LYS A 110 12.00 -0.79 16.23
C LYS A 110 11.46 -0.84 14.81
N ILE A 111 10.95 0.29 14.30
CA ILE A 111 10.40 0.40 12.94
C ILE A 111 11.45 0.12 11.87
N ARG A 112 12.70 0.54 12.08
CA ARG A 112 13.82 0.23 11.17
C ARG A 112 14.03 -1.27 10.98
N LYS A 113 13.89 -2.06 12.05
CA LYS A 113 13.96 -3.54 11.98
C LYS A 113 12.77 -4.11 11.21
N MET A 114 11.57 -3.59 11.45
CA MET A 114 10.34 -4.02 10.77
C MET A 114 10.31 -3.69 9.27
N LEU A 115 11.02 -2.63 8.86
CA LEU A 115 11.16 -2.24 7.45
C LEU A 115 12.10 -3.15 6.65
N VAL A 116 12.92 -3.99 7.30
CA VAL A 116 13.90 -4.84 6.59
C VAL A 116 13.26 -5.74 5.53
N PRO A 117 12.16 -6.46 5.77
CA PRO A 117 11.50 -7.30 4.77
C PRO A 117 10.97 -6.51 3.56
N PHE A 118 10.63 -5.24 3.77
CA PHE A 118 10.02 -4.37 2.76
C PHE A 118 11.02 -3.54 1.95
N LYS A 119 12.33 -3.59 2.27
CA LYS A 119 13.36 -2.82 1.54
C LYS A 119 13.39 -3.10 0.04
N ARG A 120 13.17 -4.35 -0.37
CA ARG A 120 13.13 -4.73 -1.79
C ARG A 120 11.91 -4.12 -2.49
N MET A 121 10.79 -4.06 -1.79
CA MET A 121 9.53 -3.54 -2.29
C MET A 121 9.61 -2.05 -2.61
N SER A 122 10.21 -1.24 -1.74
CA SER A 122 10.42 0.19 -1.98
C SER A 122 11.35 0.47 -3.17
N ARG A 123 12.29 -0.45 -3.47
CA ARG A 123 13.19 -0.35 -4.62
C ARG A 123 12.47 -0.57 -5.95
N TYR A 124 11.48 -1.45 -5.99
CA TYR A 124 10.75 -1.80 -7.21
C TYR A 124 9.42 -1.05 -7.37
N GLY A 125 9.03 -0.23 -6.37
CA GLY A 125 7.78 0.53 -6.39
C GLY A 125 7.61 1.45 -7.61
N TRP A 126 8.71 1.96 -8.19
CA TRP A 126 8.69 2.78 -9.39
C TRP A 126 8.21 2.02 -10.65
N LEU A 127 8.40 0.70 -10.72
CA LEU A 127 7.93 -0.13 -11.83
C LEU A 127 6.41 -0.15 -11.92
N PHE A 128 5.70 0.00 -10.80
CA PHE A 128 4.24 0.06 -10.76
C PHE A 128 3.69 1.44 -11.10
N GLN A 129 4.47 2.50 -10.87
CA GLN A 129 4.06 3.88 -11.20
C GLN A 129 4.16 4.19 -12.69
N SER A 130 4.87 3.40 -13.47
CA SER A 130 5.12 3.67 -14.90
C SER A 130 3.85 3.63 -15.76
N GLY A 131 2.79 2.94 -15.33
CA GLY A 131 1.54 2.81 -16.08
C GLY A 131 0.53 3.95 -15.91
N SER A 132 0.73 4.87 -14.96
CA SER A 132 -0.24 5.93 -14.65
C SER A 132 0.17 7.34 -15.07
N LYS A 133 1.36 7.54 -15.60
CA LYS A 133 1.76 8.85 -16.12
C LYS A 133 1.36 8.95 -17.60
N VAL A 134 0.42 9.82 -17.86
CA VAL A 134 -0.03 10.26 -19.18
C VAL A 134 1.14 10.93 -19.93
N GLY A 135 1.99 10.11 -20.50
CA GLY A 135 3.07 10.56 -21.34
C GLY A 135 3.29 9.52 -22.42
N GLY A 136 2.28 9.32 -23.30
CA GLY A 136 2.24 8.29 -24.34
C GLY A 136 3.40 8.31 -25.32
N THR A 137 4.61 8.10 -24.81
CA THR A 137 5.76 7.89 -25.66
C THR A 137 5.75 6.47 -26.21
N LEU A 138 6.27 6.28 -27.42
CA LEU A 138 6.43 4.95 -28.03
C LEU A 138 7.19 3.98 -27.10
N LEU A 139 8.10 4.51 -26.30
CA LEU A 139 8.88 3.75 -25.34
C LEU A 139 8.00 3.22 -24.19
N ASP A 140 7.07 4.02 -23.67
CA ASP A 140 6.15 3.62 -22.61
C ASP A 140 5.24 2.50 -23.11
N LEU A 141 4.72 2.61 -24.33
CA LEU A 141 3.92 1.58 -24.97
C LEU A 141 4.70 0.26 -25.10
N LEU A 142 5.94 0.32 -25.56
CA LEU A 142 6.82 -0.84 -25.68
C LEU A 142 7.08 -1.50 -24.31
N MET A 143 7.33 -0.70 -23.27
CA MET A 143 7.52 -1.20 -21.92
C MET A 143 6.27 -1.87 -21.36
N ASP A 144 5.08 -1.32 -21.67
CA ASP A 144 3.82 -1.93 -21.25
C ASP A 144 3.57 -3.29 -21.95
N TYR A 145 3.91 -3.42 -23.23
CA TYR A 145 3.88 -4.71 -23.92
C TYR A 145 4.86 -5.73 -23.33
N ILE A 146 6.08 -5.29 -22.99
CA ILE A 146 7.07 -6.17 -22.35
C ILE A 146 6.56 -6.64 -20.98
N LYS A 147 6.02 -5.74 -20.15
CA LYS A 147 5.44 -6.09 -18.85
C LYS A 147 4.31 -7.10 -18.99
N MET A 148 3.43 -6.90 -19.98
CA MET A 148 2.31 -7.78 -20.26
C MET A 148 2.77 -9.18 -20.72
N LEU A 149 3.72 -9.25 -21.64
CA LEU A 149 4.20 -10.53 -22.20
C LEU A 149 5.00 -11.36 -21.18
N PHE A 150 5.76 -10.71 -20.32
CA PHE A 150 6.58 -11.36 -19.29
C PHE A 150 5.93 -11.39 -17.90
N HIS A 151 4.67 -11.00 -17.79
CA HIS A 151 3.92 -10.99 -16.53
C HIS A 151 4.66 -10.28 -15.38
N ILE A 152 5.45 -9.26 -15.69
CA ILE A 152 6.32 -8.59 -14.71
C ILE A 152 5.51 -8.03 -13.55
N ASP A 153 4.38 -7.39 -13.86
CA ASP A 153 3.47 -6.83 -12.84
C ASP A 153 2.88 -7.92 -11.94
N LEU A 154 2.49 -9.07 -12.53
CA LEU A 154 1.92 -10.20 -11.80
C LEU A 154 2.95 -10.83 -10.86
N ILE A 155 4.17 -11.06 -11.35
CA ILE A 155 5.27 -11.63 -10.55
C ILE A 155 5.64 -10.70 -9.40
N LEU A 156 5.73 -9.39 -9.67
CA LEU A 156 6.02 -8.39 -8.64
C LEU A 156 4.89 -8.32 -7.60
N PHE A 157 3.64 -8.37 -8.05
CA PHE A 157 2.48 -8.40 -7.15
C PHE A 157 2.53 -9.60 -6.22
N ASP A 158 2.75 -10.81 -6.74
CA ASP A 158 2.86 -12.02 -5.93
C ASP A 158 4.01 -11.95 -4.93
N PHE A 159 5.15 -11.38 -5.35
CA PHE A 159 6.27 -11.16 -4.45
C PHE A 159 5.91 -10.26 -3.27
N VAL A 160 5.20 -9.18 -3.54
CA VAL A 160 4.78 -8.24 -2.48
C VAL A 160 3.68 -8.82 -1.62
N LEU A 161 2.67 -9.44 -2.24
CA LEU A 161 1.60 -10.11 -1.52
C LEU A 161 2.19 -11.14 -0.54
N GLY A 162 3.13 -11.96 -1.00
CA GLY A 162 3.85 -12.89 -0.14
C GLY A 162 4.68 -12.21 0.96
N SER A 163 5.20 -11.00 0.73
CA SER A 163 5.90 -10.23 1.76
C SER A 163 4.93 -9.65 2.78
N VAL A 164 3.78 -9.15 2.34
CA VAL A 164 2.70 -8.63 3.21
C VAL A 164 2.16 -9.74 4.10
N HIS A 165 1.80 -10.90 3.52
CA HIS A 165 1.26 -12.03 4.29
C HIS A 165 2.25 -12.55 5.36
N ARG A 166 3.54 -12.63 5.04
CA ARG A 166 4.55 -13.09 6.00
C ARG A 166 4.85 -12.07 7.09
N ASN A 167 4.62 -10.79 6.85
CA ASN A 167 5.02 -9.70 7.75
C ASN A 167 3.85 -8.77 8.08
N GLU A 168 2.65 -9.32 8.19
CA GLU A 168 1.41 -8.58 8.42
C GLU A 168 1.48 -7.72 9.68
N ALA A 169 1.91 -8.30 10.80
CA ALA A 169 2.04 -7.58 12.06
C ALA A 169 3.02 -6.41 11.94
N ALA A 170 4.14 -6.59 11.23
CA ALA A 170 5.11 -5.53 11.01
C ALA A 170 4.53 -4.40 10.15
N LEU A 171 3.73 -4.73 9.13
CA LEU A 171 3.08 -3.72 8.29
C LEU A 171 2.05 -2.91 9.09
N THR A 172 1.26 -3.56 9.93
CA THR A 172 0.30 -2.89 10.82
C THR A 172 1.01 -1.93 11.79
N GLU A 173 2.07 -2.38 12.47
CA GLU A 173 2.84 -1.50 13.36
C GLU A 173 3.49 -0.31 12.62
N ILE A 174 3.93 -0.50 11.37
CA ILE A 174 4.46 0.60 10.55
C ILE A 174 3.34 1.61 10.23
N MET A 175 2.13 1.15 9.94
CA MET A 175 0.98 2.01 9.68
C MET A 175 0.57 2.80 10.92
N ASP A 176 0.49 2.12 12.06
CA ASP A 176 0.16 2.75 13.35
C ASP A 176 1.19 3.83 13.72
N PHE A 177 2.48 3.54 13.55
CA PHE A 177 3.55 4.51 13.74
C PHE A 177 3.41 5.77 12.87
N ILE A 178 3.11 5.60 11.59
CA ILE A 178 2.87 6.75 10.68
C ILE A 178 1.63 7.52 11.14
N GLY A 179 0.56 6.81 11.49
CA GLY A 179 -0.69 7.40 11.97
C GLY A 179 -0.52 8.21 13.28
N GLU A 180 0.28 7.71 14.21
CA GLU A 180 0.60 8.43 15.46
C GLU A 180 1.38 9.72 15.20
N ILE A 181 2.32 9.68 14.25
CA ILE A 181 3.07 10.90 13.86
C ILE A 181 2.13 11.89 13.18
N ASP A 182 1.33 11.46 12.24
CA ASP A 182 0.38 12.32 11.51
C ASP A 182 -0.63 12.95 12.49
N LEU A 183 -1.20 12.16 13.39
CA LEU A 183 -2.08 12.63 14.46
C LEU A 183 -1.37 13.65 15.34
N SER A 184 -0.13 13.41 15.72
CA SER A 184 0.65 14.32 16.57
C SER A 184 0.91 15.66 15.88
N ILE A 185 1.22 15.63 14.57
CA ILE A 185 1.39 16.83 13.74
C ILE A 185 0.06 17.58 13.61
N ALA A 186 -1.03 16.86 13.35
CA ALA A 186 -2.36 17.45 13.23
C ALA A 186 -2.79 18.15 14.54
N ILE A 187 -2.62 17.47 15.68
CA ILE A 187 -2.92 18.04 17.00
C ILE A 187 -2.04 19.28 17.29
N ALA A 188 -0.74 19.20 17.02
CA ALA A 188 0.17 20.31 17.23
C ALA A 188 -0.18 21.53 16.36
N SER A 189 -0.51 21.27 15.10
CA SER A 189 -0.94 22.31 14.15
C SER A 189 -2.26 22.94 14.56
N TYR A 190 -3.22 22.11 14.94
CA TYR A 190 -4.52 22.57 15.43
C TYR A 190 -4.39 23.43 16.70
N ARG A 191 -3.58 22.99 17.67
CA ARG A 191 -3.33 23.78 18.92
C ARG A 191 -2.72 25.14 18.63
N ARG A 192 -1.87 25.27 17.60
CA ARG A 192 -1.30 26.56 17.17
C ARG A 192 -2.36 27.51 16.61
N LEU A 193 -3.43 26.99 16.01
CA LEU A 193 -4.52 27.79 15.48
C LEU A 193 -5.51 28.24 16.56
N MET A 194 -5.48 27.66 17.77
CA MET A 194 -6.40 27.99 18.84
C MET A 194 -6.05 29.33 19.49
N ALA A 195 -6.65 30.42 19.04
CA ALA A 195 -6.45 31.77 19.52
C ALA A 195 -6.87 31.94 21.00
N GLN A 196 -7.88 31.17 21.44
CA GLN A 196 -8.43 31.27 22.81
C GLN A 196 -7.78 30.30 23.80
N GLY A 197 -6.75 29.59 23.37
CA GLY A 197 -6.03 28.62 24.19
C GLY A 197 -6.63 27.21 24.14
N TRP A 198 -5.91 26.29 24.73
CA TRP A 198 -6.29 24.88 24.87
C TRP A 198 -5.72 24.33 26.17
N CYS A 199 -6.30 23.25 26.68
CA CYS A 199 -5.78 22.57 27.86
C CYS A 199 -5.58 21.07 27.58
N ARG A 200 -4.81 20.42 28.44
CA ARG A 200 -4.75 18.96 28.51
C ARG A 200 -5.74 18.48 29.57
N PRO A 201 -6.58 17.47 29.25
CA PRO A 201 -7.44 16.88 30.27
C PRO A 201 -6.59 16.25 31.38
N ARG A 202 -7.01 16.39 32.60
CA ARG A 202 -6.42 15.72 33.75
C ARG A 202 -7.27 14.52 34.07
N LEU A 203 -6.70 13.32 33.92
CA LEU A 203 -7.37 12.08 34.27
C LEU A 203 -7.04 11.76 35.74
N GLU A 204 -8.04 11.71 36.57
CA GLU A 204 -7.92 11.30 37.98
C GLU A 204 -8.46 9.89 38.12
N GLN A 205 -7.67 9.00 38.75
CA GLN A 205 -8.11 7.69 39.15
C GLN A 205 -8.83 7.76 40.49
N GLU A 206 -10.12 7.52 40.51
CA GLU A 206 -10.89 7.45 41.73
C GLU A 206 -10.59 6.15 42.49
N ASN A 207 -9.93 6.27 43.66
CA ASN A 207 -9.62 5.15 44.55
C ASN A 207 -10.86 4.83 45.44
N GLY A 208 -11.92 4.32 44.82
CA GLY A 208 -13.12 3.96 45.61
C GLY A 208 -14.22 3.36 44.76
N GLY A 209 -14.60 2.18 45.08
CA GLY A 209 -15.49 1.16 44.51
C GLY A 209 -16.81 1.52 43.83
N ARG A 210 -17.11 2.75 43.50
CA ARG A 210 -18.23 3.17 42.65
C ARG A 210 -17.67 3.93 41.46
N ARG A 211 -17.79 3.38 40.28
CA ARG A 211 -17.46 4.02 38.99
C ARG A 211 -18.49 5.12 38.69
N THR A 212 -18.36 6.27 39.30
CA THR A 212 -19.04 7.48 38.83
C THR A 212 -18.12 8.22 37.89
N LEU A 213 -18.54 8.30 36.64
CA LEU A 213 -17.81 9.06 35.62
C LEU A 213 -18.10 10.54 35.89
N VAL A 214 -17.15 11.27 36.50
CA VAL A 214 -17.26 12.72 36.72
C VAL A 214 -16.50 13.42 35.60
N TYR A 215 -17.19 14.28 34.88
CA TYR A 215 -16.61 15.15 33.88
C TYR A 215 -16.77 16.59 34.35
N GLU A 216 -15.67 17.24 34.62
CA GLU A 216 -15.64 18.66 34.98
C GLU A 216 -14.86 19.42 33.93
N ALA A 217 -15.44 20.44 33.36
CA ALA A 217 -14.76 21.28 32.39
C ALA A 217 -15.18 22.73 32.57
N LYS A 218 -14.21 23.66 32.48
CA LYS A 218 -14.41 25.10 32.65
C LYS A 218 -14.04 25.83 31.37
N ALA A 219 -14.83 26.83 31.03
CA ALA A 219 -14.61 27.68 29.87
C ALA A 219 -14.51 26.93 28.55
N ILE A 220 -15.32 25.88 28.37
CA ILE A 220 -15.38 25.12 27.14
C ILE A 220 -15.91 25.99 26.00
N TYR A 221 -15.30 25.89 24.85
CA TYR A 221 -15.78 26.51 23.63
C TYR A 221 -15.64 25.59 22.41
N HIS A 222 -16.45 25.82 21.40
CA HIS A 222 -16.37 25.07 20.15
C HIS A 222 -15.36 25.75 19.22
N PRO A 223 -14.28 25.08 18.80
CA PRO A 223 -13.17 25.73 18.10
C PRO A 223 -13.48 26.20 16.68
N LEU A 224 -14.55 25.69 16.07
CA LEU A 224 -14.98 26.08 14.69
C LEU A 224 -16.04 27.19 14.69
N ILE A 225 -16.44 27.70 15.84
CA ILE A 225 -17.37 28.82 15.93
C ILE A 225 -16.54 30.12 15.95
N ILE A 226 -16.92 31.07 15.10
CA ILE A 226 -16.36 32.41 15.12
C ILE A 226 -16.89 33.14 16.36
N GLU A 227 -16.02 33.68 17.20
CA GLU A 227 -16.37 34.32 18.48
C GLU A 227 -17.19 33.39 19.41
N PRO A 228 -16.64 32.24 19.82
CA PRO A 228 -17.37 31.31 20.66
C PRO A 228 -17.58 31.86 22.07
N VAL A 229 -18.80 31.65 22.59
CA VAL A 229 -19.08 31.86 24.01
C VAL A 229 -18.51 30.71 24.80
N LYS A 230 -17.75 31.04 25.87
CA LYS A 230 -17.21 30.04 26.80
C LYS A 230 -18.30 29.60 27.77
N ASN A 231 -18.47 28.29 27.94
CA ASN A 231 -19.42 27.68 28.84
C ASN A 231 -18.68 26.91 29.94
N ASP A 232 -19.20 26.98 31.17
CA ASP A 232 -18.74 26.22 32.33
C ASP A 232 -19.67 25.05 32.61
#